data_e90073cb4f23a271bfcea2bff0958eec
#
_entry.id   e90073cb4f23a271bfcea2bff0958eec
#
_cell.length_a   1.000
_cell.length_b   1.000
_cell.length_c   1.000
_cell.angle_alpha   90.00
_cell.angle_beta   90.00
_cell.angle_gamma   90.00
#
_symmetry.space_group_name_H-M   'P 1'
#
loop_
_entity.id
_entity.type
_entity.pdbx_description
1 polymer ?
#
loop_
_entity_poly.entity_id
_entity_poly.type
_entity_poly.pdbx_seq_one_letter_code
_entity_poly.pdbx_strand_id
1 'polypeptide(L)'
;MSDENPERRFRTLFISDVHLGARGSQADLLLDFLRYHDADTIYLVGDIVDGWALKSGWYWPQSHNDLVQKLLRKARKGAKVIYIPGNHDEFLRKYYGTHFGGIDVVENTVHAGADGRRYLVIHGDIFDLVVQNARWLAHLGDKAYDFAIQVNRLVNFFRRAFGVPYWSLSQWAKQKVKKAVNYIGAFENAPI
;
A
#
# COMPACT_ATOMS: atom_id res chain seq x y z
N MET A 1 -37.36 -3.56 -5.44
CA MET A 1 -36.37 -3.83 -4.39
C MET A 1 -36.65 -2.84 -3.29
N SER A 2 -37.17 -3.31 -2.17
CA SER A 2 -37.51 -2.50 -0.99
C SER A 2 -36.26 -1.76 -0.53
N ASP A 3 -36.38 -0.45 -0.30
CA ASP A 3 -35.40 0.35 0.41
C ASP A 3 -35.41 -0.12 1.88
N GLU A 4 -34.69 -1.19 2.17
CA GLU A 4 -34.49 -1.65 3.54
C GLU A 4 -33.78 -0.55 4.29
N ASN A 5 -34.44 -0.02 5.30
CA ASN A 5 -33.82 0.96 6.20
C ASN A 5 -32.69 0.24 6.93
N PRO A 6 -31.44 0.72 6.90
CA PRO A 6 -30.34 0.01 7.51
C PRO A 6 -30.57 -0.11 9.01
N GLU A 7 -30.41 -1.31 9.55
CA GLU A 7 -30.59 -1.58 10.99
C GLU A 7 -29.54 -0.85 11.83
N ARG A 8 -28.37 -0.57 11.25
CA ARG A 8 -27.27 0.11 11.93
C ARG A 8 -26.54 1.08 11.00
N ARG A 9 -26.29 2.30 11.51
CA ARG A 9 -25.50 3.33 10.82
C ARG A 9 -24.20 3.59 11.59
N PHE A 10 -23.09 3.56 10.88
CA PHE A 10 -21.75 3.87 11.37
C PHE A 10 -21.33 5.27 10.92
N ARG A 11 -20.42 5.89 11.64
CA ARG A 11 -19.75 7.10 11.14
C ARG A 11 -18.87 6.75 9.95
N THR A 12 -18.14 5.62 10.04
CA THR A 12 -17.17 5.22 9.01
C THR A 12 -17.10 3.71 8.90
N LEU A 13 -17.00 3.23 7.67
CA LEU A 13 -16.65 1.85 7.32
C LEU A 13 -15.36 1.85 6.52
N PHE A 14 -14.48 0.91 6.84
CA PHE A 14 -13.27 0.60 6.07
C PHE A 14 -13.45 -0.80 5.48
N ILE A 15 -13.30 -0.90 4.17
CA ILE A 15 -13.48 -2.14 3.41
C ILE A 15 -12.22 -2.32 2.56
N SER A 16 -11.56 -3.47 2.64
CA SER A 16 -10.38 -3.81 1.85
C SER A 16 -10.45 -5.24 1.35
N ASP A 17 -9.57 -5.60 0.42
CA ASP A 17 -9.32 -6.99 -0.01
C ASP A 17 -10.58 -7.75 -0.45
N VAL A 18 -11.45 -7.11 -1.20
CA VAL A 18 -12.71 -7.70 -1.70
C VAL A 18 -12.45 -8.61 -2.91
N HIS A 19 -11.45 -8.26 -3.74
CA HIS A 19 -11.01 -9.00 -4.92
C HIS A 19 -12.14 -9.37 -5.89
N LEU A 20 -12.98 -8.39 -6.26
CA LEU A 20 -13.98 -8.59 -7.30
C LEU A 20 -13.32 -8.98 -8.63
N GLY A 21 -13.75 -10.05 -9.23
CA GLY A 21 -13.10 -10.67 -10.39
C GLY A 21 -12.36 -11.97 -10.05
N ALA A 22 -12.05 -12.21 -8.79
CA ALA A 22 -11.49 -13.48 -8.32
C ALA A 22 -12.59 -14.45 -7.83
N ARG A 23 -12.39 -15.76 -8.05
CA ARG A 23 -13.35 -16.80 -7.60
C ARG A 23 -13.46 -16.92 -6.09
N GLY A 24 -12.45 -16.46 -5.35
CA GLY A 24 -12.43 -16.48 -3.88
C GLY A 24 -13.08 -15.26 -3.23
N SER A 25 -13.55 -14.29 -4.01
CA SER A 25 -14.22 -13.09 -3.50
C SER A 25 -15.44 -13.44 -2.64
N GLN A 26 -15.55 -12.78 -1.49
CA GLN A 26 -16.70 -12.92 -0.59
C GLN A 26 -17.76 -11.82 -0.80
N ALA A 27 -17.99 -11.44 -2.06
CA ALA A 27 -18.90 -10.36 -2.43
C ALA A 27 -20.31 -10.52 -1.87
N ASP A 28 -20.82 -11.77 -1.81
CA ASP A 28 -22.15 -12.07 -1.28
C ASP A 28 -22.27 -11.75 0.22
N LEU A 29 -21.24 -12.06 1.01
CA LEU A 29 -21.20 -11.73 2.44
C LEU A 29 -21.12 -10.22 2.66
N LEU A 30 -20.33 -9.51 1.85
CA LEU A 30 -20.24 -8.06 1.93
C LEU A 30 -21.54 -7.39 1.48
N LEU A 31 -22.20 -7.93 0.46
CA LEU A 31 -23.54 -7.47 0.05
C LEU A 31 -24.56 -7.60 1.17
N ASP A 32 -24.57 -8.77 1.84
CA ASP A 32 -25.46 -9.01 2.98
C ASP A 32 -25.16 -8.04 4.12
N PHE A 33 -23.88 -7.86 4.47
CA PHE A 33 -23.48 -6.86 5.47
C PHE A 33 -23.98 -5.45 5.08
N LEU A 34 -23.74 -4.99 3.85
CA LEU A 34 -24.11 -3.66 3.39
C LEU A 34 -25.63 -3.47 3.20
N ARG A 35 -26.42 -4.55 3.24
CA ARG A 35 -27.88 -4.49 3.24
C ARG A 35 -28.40 -3.89 4.55
N TYR A 36 -27.84 -4.32 5.67
CA TYR A 36 -28.28 -3.96 7.02
C TYR A 36 -27.43 -2.85 7.66
N HIS A 37 -26.30 -2.47 7.02
CA HIS A 37 -25.38 -1.50 7.55
C HIS A 37 -25.15 -0.34 6.59
N ASP A 38 -25.08 0.87 7.16
CA ASP A 38 -24.76 2.08 6.41
C ASP A 38 -23.68 2.88 7.10
N ALA A 39 -23.11 3.88 6.42
CA ALA A 39 -22.13 4.78 6.99
C ALA A 39 -22.17 6.16 6.36
N ASP A 40 -21.72 7.17 7.11
CA ASP A 40 -21.53 8.51 6.58
C ASP A 40 -20.32 8.56 5.63
N THR A 41 -19.26 7.80 5.95
CA THR A 41 -18.06 7.67 5.11
C THR A 41 -17.72 6.20 4.91
N ILE A 42 -17.40 5.82 3.67
CA ILE A 42 -16.95 4.47 3.30
C ILE A 42 -15.61 4.61 2.61
N TYR A 43 -14.58 4.01 3.19
CA TYR A 43 -13.26 3.87 2.57
C TYR A 43 -13.15 2.49 1.92
N LEU A 44 -12.85 2.46 0.63
CA LEU A 44 -12.49 1.27 -0.15
C LEU A 44 -10.96 1.27 -0.24
N VAL A 45 -10.30 0.47 0.61
CA VAL A 45 -8.86 0.56 0.86
C VAL A 45 -8.14 -0.59 0.17
N GLY A 46 -7.90 -0.43 -1.10
CA GLY A 46 -7.14 -1.34 -1.96
C GLY A 46 -7.77 -2.70 -2.22
N ASP A 47 -7.40 -3.26 -3.36
CA ASP A 47 -7.72 -4.62 -3.77
C ASP A 47 -9.24 -4.92 -3.77
N ILE A 48 -10.02 -3.90 -4.14
CA ILE A 48 -11.47 -4.02 -4.29
C ILE A 48 -11.81 -4.76 -5.58
N VAL A 49 -11.10 -4.43 -6.68
CA VAL A 49 -11.22 -5.13 -7.97
C VAL A 49 -9.91 -5.84 -8.28
N ASP A 50 -9.98 -7.15 -8.51
CA ASP A 50 -8.79 -7.93 -8.88
C ASP A 50 -8.52 -7.86 -10.38
N GLY A 51 -7.80 -6.83 -10.81
CA GLY A 51 -7.39 -6.64 -12.19
C GLY A 51 -6.44 -7.72 -12.70
N TRP A 52 -5.68 -8.37 -11.81
CA TRP A 52 -4.79 -9.47 -12.19
C TRP A 52 -5.58 -10.75 -12.48
N ALA A 53 -6.57 -11.09 -11.63
CA ALA A 53 -7.47 -12.22 -11.90
C ALA A 53 -8.26 -12.01 -13.19
N LEU A 54 -8.80 -10.81 -13.42
CA LEU A 54 -9.55 -10.47 -14.62
C LEU A 54 -8.72 -10.54 -15.91
N LYS A 55 -7.42 -10.19 -15.85
CA LYS A 55 -6.48 -10.33 -16.97
C LYS A 55 -6.19 -11.80 -17.30
N SER A 56 -6.17 -12.68 -16.29
CA SER A 56 -5.93 -14.11 -16.48
C SER A 56 -7.14 -14.87 -16.98
N GLY A 57 -8.35 -14.37 -16.72
CA GLY A 57 -9.60 -14.96 -17.17
C GLY A 57 -10.82 -14.20 -16.63
N TRP A 58 -11.75 -13.87 -17.48
CA TRP A 58 -12.93 -13.10 -17.09
C TRP A 58 -13.84 -13.92 -16.16
N TYR A 59 -14.02 -13.44 -14.95
CA TYR A 59 -14.96 -13.97 -13.96
C TYR A 59 -15.68 -12.82 -13.28
N TRP A 60 -16.97 -12.63 -13.56
CA TRP A 60 -17.74 -11.53 -12.99
C TRP A 60 -19.19 -11.99 -12.77
N PRO A 61 -19.46 -12.71 -11.66
CA PRO A 61 -20.80 -13.14 -11.31
C PRO A 61 -21.71 -11.96 -10.94
N GLN A 62 -23.00 -12.22 -10.86
CA GLN A 62 -24.00 -11.19 -10.58
C GLN A 62 -23.75 -10.48 -9.24
N SER A 63 -23.30 -11.21 -8.23
CA SER A 63 -22.99 -10.65 -6.90
C SER A 63 -21.92 -9.55 -6.96
N HIS A 64 -20.90 -9.68 -7.83
CA HIS A 64 -19.90 -8.61 -8.04
C HIS A 64 -20.53 -7.35 -8.61
N ASN A 65 -21.42 -7.51 -9.59
CA ASN A 65 -22.15 -6.40 -10.17
C ASN A 65 -23.08 -5.73 -9.14
N ASP A 66 -23.77 -6.53 -8.34
CA ASP A 66 -24.70 -6.05 -7.32
C ASP A 66 -23.95 -5.28 -6.21
N LEU A 67 -22.74 -5.72 -5.85
CA LEU A 67 -21.91 -5.01 -4.88
C LEU A 67 -21.47 -3.65 -5.41
N VAL A 68 -20.99 -3.56 -6.64
CA VAL A 68 -20.64 -2.28 -7.28
C VAL A 68 -21.84 -1.35 -7.30
N GLN A 69 -23.01 -1.83 -7.71
CA GLN A 69 -24.26 -1.05 -7.73
C GLN A 69 -24.66 -0.61 -6.31
N LYS A 70 -24.46 -1.45 -5.30
CA LYS A 70 -24.77 -1.12 -3.91
C LYS A 70 -23.90 0.03 -3.41
N LEU A 71 -22.60 0.01 -3.70
CA LEU A 71 -21.64 1.08 -3.32
C LEU A 71 -21.98 2.40 -4.04
N LEU A 72 -22.22 2.36 -5.34
CA LEU A 72 -22.67 3.53 -6.12
C LEU A 72 -23.99 4.11 -5.60
N ARG A 73 -24.92 3.24 -5.18
CA ARG A 73 -26.21 3.68 -4.60
C ARG A 73 -26.01 4.36 -3.25
N LYS A 74 -25.09 3.83 -2.40
CA LYS A 74 -24.75 4.47 -1.11
C LYS A 74 -24.14 5.85 -1.34
N ALA A 75 -23.21 5.99 -2.28
CA ALA A 75 -22.65 7.28 -2.68
C ALA A 75 -23.75 8.27 -3.14
N ARG A 76 -24.65 7.83 -4.00
CA ARG A 76 -25.77 8.66 -4.47
C ARG A 76 -26.78 9.03 -3.36
N LYS A 77 -26.91 8.21 -2.31
CA LYS A 77 -27.72 8.50 -1.12
C LYS A 77 -27.02 9.43 -0.12
N GLY A 78 -25.83 9.91 -0.43
CA GLY A 78 -25.09 10.91 0.34
C GLY A 78 -23.96 10.36 1.23
N ALA A 79 -23.65 9.05 1.18
CA ALA A 79 -22.43 8.54 1.81
C ALA A 79 -21.21 9.06 1.06
N LYS A 80 -20.20 9.55 1.77
CA LYS A 80 -18.90 9.88 1.17
C LYS A 80 -18.14 8.58 0.91
N VAL A 81 -17.94 8.23 -0.35
CA VAL A 81 -17.20 7.02 -0.73
C VAL A 81 -15.86 7.40 -1.31
N ILE A 82 -14.79 6.87 -0.73
CA ILE A 82 -13.40 7.16 -1.10
C ILE A 82 -12.71 5.85 -1.46
N TYR A 83 -12.15 5.79 -2.67
CA TYR A 83 -11.44 4.64 -3.19
C TYR A 83 -9.93 4.92 -3.20
N ILE A 84 -9.17 4.07 -2.53
CA ILE A 84 -7.72 4.09 -2.48
C ILE A 84 -7.22 2.81 -3.16
N PRO A 85 -6.71 2.86 -4.41
CA PRO A 85 -6.28 1.67 -5.15
C PRO A 85 -5.10 0.95 -4.51
N GLY A 86 -5.16 -0.38 -4.42
CA GLY A 86 -4.07 -1.27 -4.08
C GLY A 86 -3.27 -1.75 -5.30
N ASN A 87 -2.53 -2.85 -5.12
CA ASN A 87 -1.73 -3.43 -6.22
C ASN A 87 -2.59 -4.26 -7.20
N HIS A 88 -3.66 -4.91 -6.75
CA HIS A 88 -4.55 -5.66 -7.66
C HIS A 88 -5.41 -4.74 -8.53
N ASP A 89 -5.71 -3.55 -8.06
CA ASP A 89 -6.46 -2.53 -8.81
C ASP A 89 -5.61 -1.30 -9.18
N GLU A 90 -4.29 -1.49 -9.35
CA GLU A 90 -3.31 -0.46 -9.74
C GLU A 90 -3.68 0.32 -11.02
N PHE A 91 -4.49 -0.28 -11.91
CA PHE A 91 -4.97 0.38 -13.12
C PHE A 91 -5.82 1.62 -12.83
N LEU A 92 -6.37 1.76 -11.61
CA LEU A 92 -7.09 2.93 -11.15
C LEU A 92 -6.18 4.07 -10.68
N ARG A 93 -4.89 3.82 -10.42
CA ARG A 93 -3.94 4.84 -9.94
C ARG A 93 -3.78 6.01 -10.91
N LYS A 94 -3.93 5.75 -12.21
CA LYS A 94 -3.92 6.82 -13.25
C LYS A 94 -5.10 7.78 -13.18
N TYR A 95 -6.11 7.48 -12.33
CA TYR A 95 -7.30 8.28 -12.14
C TYR A 95 -7.35 9.00 -10.79
N TYR A 96 -6.23 9.12 -10.09
CA TYR A 96 -6.17 9.91 -8.87
C TYR A 96 -6.68 11.34 -9.09
N GLY A 97 -7.45 11.85 -8.12
CA GLY A 97 -8.09 13.15 -8.18
C GLY A 97 -9.39 13.18 -9.02
N THR A 98 -9.84 12.03 -9.54
CA THR A 98 -11.12 11.97 -10.26
C THR A 98 -12.28 11.59 -9.34
N HIS A 99 -13.46 12.05 -9.74
CA HIS A 99 -14.73 11.71 -9.09
C HIS A 99 -15.57 10.89 -10.05
N PHE A 100 -15.84 9.64 -9.70
CA PHE A 100 -16.56 8.72 -10.57
C PHE A 100 -17.79 8.14 -9.88
N GLY A 101 -18.98 8.47 -10.39
CA GLY A 101 -20.25 7.94 -9.86
C GLY A 101 -20.54 8.26 -8.38
N GLY A 102 -19.95 9.31 -7.84
CA GLY A 102 -20.05 9.65 -6.41
C GLY A 102 -18.92 9.06 -5.57
N ILE A 103 -17.89 8.46 -6.19
CA ILE A 103 -16.73 7.88 -5.55
C ILE A 103 -15.49 8.71 -5.88
N ASP A 104 -14.76 9.17 -4.87
CA ASP A 104 -13.50 9.88 -5.03
C ASP A 104 -12.35 8.86 -5.12
N VAL A 105 -11.52 8.94 -6.18
CA VAL A 105 -10.33 8.10 -6.32
C VAL A 105 -9.12 8.89 -5.89
N VAL A 106 -8.44 8.44 -4.83
CA VAL A 106 -7.29 9.14 -4.22
C VAL A 106 -6.15 8.19 -3.94
N GLU A 107 -4.93 8.71 -3.87
CA GLU A 107 -3.74 7.91 -3.50
C GLU A 107 -3.75 7.54 -2.02
N ASN A 108 -4.09 8.47 -1.17
CA ASN A 108 -4.22 8.33 0.27
C ASN A 108 -5.16 9.42 0.81
N THR A 109 -5.56 9.29 2.06
CA THR A 109 -6.35 10.33 2.72
C THR A 109 -6.15 10.28 4.23
N VAL A 110 -6.55 11.34 4.92
CA VAL A 110 -6.52 11.41 6.37
C VAL A 110 -7.94 11.32 6.92
N HIS A 111 -8.20 10.29 7.72
CA HIS A 111 -9.45 10.15 8.46
C HIS A 111 -9.34 10.84 9.82
N ALA A 112 -10.33 11.69 10.15
CA ALA A 112 -10.46 12.28 11.46
C ALA A 112 -11.34 11.38 12.35
N GLY A 113 -10.74 10.76 13.36
CA GLY A 113 -11.43 9.89 14.30
C GLY A 113 -12.36 10.67 15.24
N ALA A 114 -13.27 9.95 15.88
CA ALA A 114 -14.16 10.53 16.92
C ALA A 114 -13.41 11.04 18.15
N ASP A 115 -12.22 10.51 18.38
CA ASP A 115 -11.29 10.86 19.44
C ASP A 115 -10.43 12.11 19.12
N GLY A 116 -10.67 12.74 17.97
CA GLY A 116 -9.89 13.88 17.47
C GLY A 116 -8.54 13.52 16.87
N ARG A 117 -8.17 12.23 16.85
CA ARG A 117 -6.93 11.77 16.22
C ARG A 117 -7.06 11.73 14.70
N ARG A 118 -5.95 11.88 14.04
CA ARG A 118 -5.85 11.79 12.58
C ARG A 118 -5.20 10.46 12.20
N TYR A 119 -5.82 9.74 11.29
CA TYR A 119 -5.37 8.44 10.82
C TYR A 119 -5.09 8.53 9.32
N LEU A 120 -3.87 8.22 8.91
CA LEU A 120 -3.54 8.07 7.50
C LEU A 120 -4.18 6.78 6.99
N VAL A 121 -5.00 6.89 5.95
CA VAL A 121 -5.64 5.76 5.26
C VAL A 121 -4.91 5.54 3.95
N ILE A 122 -4.28 4.37 3.82
CA ILE A 122 -3.43 4.00 2.70
C ILE A 122 -3.47 2.48 2.52
N HIS A 123 -3.30 1.98 1.31
CA HIS A 123 -3.11 0.55 1.09
C HIS A 123 -1.65 0.16 1.35
N GLY A 124 -1.45 -1.00 2.01
CA GLY A 124 -0.15 -1.41 2.53
C GLY A 124 0.90 -1.82 1.50
N ASP A 125 0.55 -2.00 0.22
CA ASP A 125 1.46 -2.42 -0.85
C ASP A 125 2.64 -1.47 -1.08
N ILE A 126 2.49 -0.20 -0.72
CA ILE A 126 3.59 0.79 -0.76
C ILE A 126 4.75 0.34 0.13
N PHE A 127 4.45 -0.25 1.28
CA PHE A 127 5.47 -0.76 2.21
C PHE A 127 6.14 -2.02 1.68
N ASP A 128 5.43 -2.87 0.91
CA ASP A 128 6.00 -4.05 0.27
C ASP A 128 7.06 -3.68 -0.77
N LEU A 129 6.83 -2.64 -1.56
CA LEU A 129 7.82 -2.10 -2.49
C LEU A 129 9.08 -1.60 -1.77
N VAL A 130 8.91 -0.92 -0.63
CA VAL A 130 10.03 -0.46 0.20
C VAL A 130 10.80 -1.64 0.78
N VAL A 131 10.11 -2.66 1.29
CA VAL A 131 10.72 -3.86 1.86
C VAL A 131 11.45 -4.68 0.79
N GLN A 132 10.88 -4.86 -0.39
CA GLN A 132 11.52 -5.57 -1.52
C GLN A 132 12.79 -4.82 -1.98
N ASN A 133 12.72 -3.50 -2.12
CA ASN A 133 13.87 -2.69 -2.48
C ASN A 133 14.92 -2.66 -1.37
N ALA A 134 14.52 -2.66 -0.10
CA ALA A 134 15.44 -2.75 1.03
C ALA A 134 16.17 -4.09 1.08
N ARG A 135 15.51 -5.22 0.78
CA ARG A 135 16.14 -6.54 0.67
C ARG A 135 17.16 -6.59 -0.48
N TRP A 136 16.81 -6.05 -1.65
CA TRP A 136 17.75 -5.98 -2.78
C TRP A 136 18.97 -5.10 -2.46
N LEU A 137 18.75 -3.94 -1.81
CA LEU A 137 19.82 -3.07 -1.31
C LEU A 137 20.72 -3.78 -0.27
N ALA A 138 20.14 -4.58 0.61
CA ALA A 138 20.90 -5.38 1.58
C ALA A 138 21.78 -6.41 0.87
N HIS A 139 21.24 -7.18 -0.09
CA HIS A 139 22.02 -8.13 -0.89
C HIS A 139 23.11 -7.46 -1.74
N LEU A 140 22.83 -6.26 -2.28
CA LEU A 140 23.85 -5.48 -2.99
C LEU A 140 24.94 -5.00 -2.01
N GLY A 141 24.54 -4.59 -0.80
CA GLY A 141 25.44 -4.19 0.28
C GLY A 141 26.38 -5.32 0.71
N ASP A 142 25.85 -6.54 0.87
CA ASP A 142 26.64 -7.72 1.24
C ASP A 142 27.68 -8.06 0.15
N LYS A 143 27.28 -8.11 -1.12
CA LYS A 143 28.19 -8.34 -2.25
C LYS A 143 29.24 -7.23 -2.39
N ALA A 144 28.82 -5.97 -2.22
CA ALA A 144 29.74 -4.83 -2.24
C ALA A 144 30.72 -4.87 -1.06
N TYR A 145 30.28 -5.34 0.10
CA TYR A 145 31.12 -5.53 1.28
C TYR A 145 32.16 -6.61 1.07
N ASP A 146 31.77 -7.79 0.56
CA ASP A 146 32.69 -8.89 0.22
C ASP A 146 33.72 -8.45 -0.82
N PHE A 147 33.30 -7.75 -1.86
CA PHE A 147 34.18 -7.17 -2.84
C PHE A 147 35.14 -6.14 -2.22
N ALA A 148 34.64 -5.27 -1.36
CA ALA A 148 35.46 -4.30 -0.65
C ALA A 148 36.52 -4.96 0.25
N ILE A 149 36.23 -6.11 0.88
CA ILE A 149 37.21 -6.87 1.66
C ILE A 149 38.32 -7.42 0.75
N GLN A 150 37.98 -7.98 -0.40
CA GLN A 150 38.97 -8.51 -1.35
C GLN A 150 39.87 -7.39 -1.90
N VAL A 151 39.29 -6.29 -2.34
CA VAL A 151 40.02 -5.10 -2.79
C VAL A 151 40.89 -4.53 -1.65
N ASN A 152 40.37 -4.53 -0.42
CA ASN A 152 41.13 -4.04 0.73
C ASN A 152 42.39 -4.85 1.03
N ARG A 153 42.33 -6.19 0.85
CA ARG A 153 43.52 -7.06 0.96
C ARG A 153 44.58 -6.68 -0.06
N LEU A 154 44.17 -6.50 -1.31
CA LEU A 154 45.07 -6.13 -2.41
C LEU A 154 45.69 -4.74 -2.19
N VAL A 155 44.86 -3.75 -1.83
CA VAL A 155 45.31 -2.38 -1.55
C VAL A 155 46.29 -2.34 -0.41
N ASN A 156 46.04 -3.06 0.70
CA ASN A 156 46.95 -3.07 1.86
C ASN A 156 48.21 -3.87 1.61
N PHE A 157 48.20 -4.85 0.71
CA PHE A 157 49.44 -5.50 0.25
C PHE A 157 50.40 -4.49 -0.40
N PHE A 158 49.91 -3.67 -1.34
CA PHE A 158 50.70 -2.63 -1.98
C PHE A 158 51.09 -1.51 -0.99
N ARG A 159 50.17 -1.09 -0.12
CA ARG A 159 50.43 -0.06 0.89
C ARG A 159 51.60 -0.48 1.85
N ARG A 160 51.62 -1.75 2.23
CA ARG A 160 52.76 -2.31 3.04
C ARG A 160 54.06 -2.25 2.29
N ALA A 161 54.08 -2.55 1.00
CA ALA A 161 55.28 -2.49 0.18
C ALA A 161 55.85 -1.07 0.07
N PHE A 162 54.97 -0.04 0.19
CA PHE A 162 55.35 1.37 0.13
C PHE A 162 55.43 2.06 1.52
N GLY A 163 55.38 1.31 2.63
CA GLY A 163 55.50 1.86 3.99
C GLY A 163 54.32 2.76 4.42
N VAL A 164 53.17 2.69 3.77
CA VAL A 164 51.96 3.52 4.05
C VAL A 164 51.07 2.83 5.09
N PRO A 165 50.52 3.54 6.09
CA PRO A 165 49.64 2.97 7.12
C PRO A 165 48.42 2.23 6.58
N TYR A 166 47.92 1.23 7.34
CA TYR A 166 46.72 0.45 7.01
C TYR A 166 45.49 1.35 6.85
N TRP A 167 44.71 1.09 5.79
CA TRP A 167 43.44 1.77 5.56
C TRP A 167 42.35 0.73 5.23
N SER A 168 41.14 0.94 5.76
CA SER A 168 40.01 0.01 5.57
C SER A 168 38.90 0.62 4.72
N LEU A 169 38.86 0.21 3.45
CA LEU A 169 37.79 0.55 2.52
C LEU A 169 36.44 0.04 3.03
N SER A 170 36.42 -1.14 3.66
CA SER A 170 35.20 -1.74 4.21
C SER A 170 34.62 -0.95 5.38
N GLN A 171 35.46 -0.41 6.27
CA GLN A 171 35.00 0.47 7.35
C GLN A 171 34.45 1.79 6.82
N TRP A 172 35.11 2.37 5.83
CA TRP A 172 34.61 3.59 5.17
C TRP A 172 33.26 3.38 4.51
N ALA A 173 33.08 2.29 3.74
CA ALA A 173 31.81 1.92 3.10
C ALA A 173 30.71 1.69 4.15
N LYS A 174 30.99 0.93 5.23
CA LYS A 174 30.07 0.67 6.32
C LYS A 174 29.58 1.95 7.03
N GLN A 175 30.45 2.92 7.22
CA GLN A 175 30.09 4.21 7.80
C GLN A 175 29.18 5.02 6.87
N LYS A 176 29.40 4.98 5.54
CA LYS A 176 28.57 5.66 4.56
C LYS A 176 27.17 5.05 4.48
N VAL A 177 27.08 3.71 4.46
CA VAL A 177 25.80 2.99 4.47
C VAL A 177 25.05 3.26 5.77
N LYS A 178 25.70 3.21 6.92
CA LYS A 178 25.08 3.52 8.22
C LYS A 178 24.52 4.95 8.27
N LYS A 179 25.22 5.94 7.69
CA LYS A 179 24.72 7.32 7.60
C LYS A 179 23.47 7.41 6.70
N ALA A 180 23.45 6.69 5.57
CA ALA A 180 22.30 6.68 4.68
C ALA A 180 21.06 6.01 5.32
N VAL A 181 21.26 4.86 6.01
CA VAL A 181 20.18 4.17 6.72
C VAL A 181 19.64 5.02 7.88
N ASN A 182 20.50 5.68 8.64
CA ASN A 182 20.05 6.59 9.72
C ASN A 182 19.31 7.82 9.18
N TYR A 183 19.66 8.30 7.98
CA TYR A 183 18.95 9.38 7.32
C TYR A 183 17.54 8.97 6.89
N ILE A 184 17.38 7.75 6.36
CA ILE A 184 16.08 7.16 6.00
C ILE A 184 15.23 6.95 7.27
N GLY A 185 15.79 6.38 8.35
CA GLY A 185 15.08 6.18 9.61
C GLY A 185 14.69 7.47 10.35
N ALA A 186 15.42 8.58 10.11
CA ALA A 186 15.04 9.89 10.63
C ALA A 186 13.80 10.46 9.91
N PHE A 187 13.57 10.09 8.65
CA PHE A 187 12.36 10.46 7.91
C PHE A 187 11.12 9.72 8.41
N GLU A 188 11.26 8.46 8.85
CA GLU A 188 10.13 7.69 9.42
C GLU A 188 9.65 8.23 10.77
N ASN A 189 10.52 8.93 11.51
CA ASN A 189 10.21 9.48 12.82
C ASN A 189 9.92 11.00 12.81
N ALA A 190 9.81 11.62 11.63
CA ALA A 190 9.44 13.03 11.53
C ALA A 190 7.95 13.19 11.92
N PRO A 191 7.62 14.04 12.90
CA PRO A 191 6.22 14.32 13.23
C PRO A 191 5.55 15.01 12.03
N ILE A 192 4.41 14.44 11.62
CA ILE A 192 3.52 14.97 10.57
C ILE A 192 2.72 16.14 11.14
#